data_cc50591f087342507b579720328e8629
#
_entry.id   cc50591f087342507b579720328e8629
#
_cell.length_a   1.000
_cell.length_b   1.000
_cell.length_c   1.000
_cell.angle_alpha   90.00
_cell.angle_beta   90.00
_cell.angle_gamma   90.00
#
_symmetry.space_group_name_H-M   'P 1'
#
loop_
_entity.id
_entity.type
_entity.pdbx_description
1 polymer ?
#
loop_
_entity_poly.entity_id
_entity_poly.type
_entity_poly.pdbx_seq_one_letter_code
_entity_poly.pdbx_strand_id
1 'polypeptide(L)'
;VHETIGNLGIVRLLSHLSSEDPVRAKRLRSASFQAVAALWDGEQLIIGRGECRGSIATESQGENGFGYDPIFVPADLDEGGASLDPETLGAVSTHGQTFGAVDVSVKHVFSHRRRAIEDLLRQLPLPGAGD
;
A
#
# COMPACT_ATOMS: atom_id res chain seq x y z
N VAL A 1 -15.84 3.01 -13.10
CA VAL A 1 -15.55 3.32 -14.52
C VAL A 1 -14.34 4.22 -14.64
N HIS A 2 -14.31 5.33 -13.92
CA HIS A 2 -13.14 6.23 -13.92
C HIS A 2 -11.88 5.57 -13.40
N GLU A 3 -12.00 4.77 -12.35
CA GLU A 3 -10.88 4.04 -11.77
C GLU A 3 -10.31 3.03 -12.76
N THR A 4 -11.18 2.31 -13.47
CA THR A 4 -10.76 1.33 -14.47
C THR A 4 -10.01 2.00 -15.62
N ILE A 5 -10.50 3.13 -16.11
CA ILE A 5 -9.86 3.86 -17.20
C ILE A 5 -8.49 4.42 -16.75
N GLY A 6 -8.43 4.97 -15.54
CA GLY A 6 -7.18 5.48 -14.97
C GLY A 6 -6.15 4.38 -14.77
N ASN A 7 -6.58 3.25 -14.24
CA ASN A 7 -5.69 2.09 -14.02
C ASN A 7 -5.14 1.55 -15.34
N LEU A 8 -5.97 1.41 -16.35
CA LEU A 8 -5.53 0.98 -17.70
C LEU A 8 -4.53 1.95 -18.30
N GLY A 9 -4.74 3.24 -18.11
CA GLY A 9 -3.82 4.27 -18.59
C GLY A 9 -2.44 4.14 -17.96
N ILE A 10 -2.39 3.92 -16.64
CA ILE A 10 -1.13 3.71 -15.91
C ILE A 10 -0.42 2.46 -16.41
N VAL A 11 -1.13 1.35 -16.54
CA VAL A 11 -0.57 0.07 -16.98
C VAL A 11 -0.01 0.22 -18.40
N ARG A 12 -0.75 0.85 -19.30
CA ARG A 12 -0.31 1.05 -20.70
C ARG A 12 0.92 1.95 -20.80
N LEU A 13 0.95 3.04 -20.03
CA LEU A 13 2.10 3.95 -20.02
C LEU A 13 3.36 3.22 -19.55
N LEU A 14 3.26 2.48 -18.46
CA LEU A 14 4.40 1.75 -17.91
C LEU A 14 4.84 0.61 -18.84
N SER A 15 3.91 -0.05 -19.51
CA SER A 15 4.23 -1.10 -20.50
C SER A 15 4.98 -0.50 -21.70
N HIS A 16 4.56 0.65 -22.17
CA HIS A 16 5.24 1.35 -23.26
C HIS A 16 6.66 1.74 -22.85
N LEU A 17 6.83 2.31 -21.66
CA LEU A 17 8.14 2.66 -21.13
C LEU A 17 9.03 1.43 -20.92
N SER A 18 8.45 0.29 -20.55
CA SER A 18 9.21 -0.95 -20.37
C SER A 18 9.83 -1.44 -21.67
N SER A 19 9.18 -1.20 -22.81
CA SER A 19 9.73 -1.58 -24.12
C SER A 19 10.86 -0.66 -24.58
N GLU A 20 10.87 0.59 -24.16
CA GLU A 20 11.86 1.59 -24.57
C GLU A 20 13.00 1.74 -23.56
N ASP A 21 12.68 1.74 -22.27
CA ASP A 21 13.64 1.91 -21.17
C ASP A 21 13.24 1.05 -19.97
N PRO A 22 13.62 -0.26 -19.98
CA PRO A 22 13.21 -1.19 -18.91
C PRO A 22 13.69 -0.78 -17.52
N VAL A 23 14.87 -0.18 -17.41
CA VAL A 23 15.43 0.22 -16.11
C VAL A 23 14.62 1.37 -15.50
N ARG A 24 14.28 2.36 -16.32
CA ARG A 24 13.48 3.50 -15.86
C ARG A 24 12.06 3.06 -15.54
N ALA A 25 11.47 2.20 -16.36
CA ALA A 25 10.12 1.68 -16.15
C ALA A 25 10.02 0.93 -14.82
N LYS A 26 11.03 0.12 -14.48
CA LYS A 26 11.06 -0.61 -13.21
C LYS A 26 11.04 0.35 -12.01
N ARG A 27 11.81 1.45 -12.08
CA ARG A 27 11.79 2.47 -11.02
C ARG A 27 10.45 3.20 -10.94
N LEU A 28 9.84 3.48 -12.08
CA LEU A 28 8.54 4.16 -12.14
C LEU A 28 7.38 3.28 -11.69
N ARG A 29 7.55 1.96 -11.67
CA ARG A 29 6.57 1.03 -11.11
C ARG A 29 6.53 1.05 -9.59
N SER A 30 7.57 1.57 -8.95
CA SER A 30 7.59 1.72 -7.49
C SER A 30 6.49 2.69 -7.07
N ALA A 31 5.69 2.30 -6.11
CA ALA A 31 4.54 3.08 -5.65
C ALA A 31 4.27 2.80 -4.18
N SER A 32 3.50 3.68 -3.56
CA SER A 32 3.04 3.45 -2.19
C SER A 32 1.66 4.06 -1.98
N PHE A 33 0.88 3.41 -1.12
CA PHE A 33 -0.28 4.02 -0.51
C PHE A 33 0.14 4.71 0.77
N GLN A 34 -0.32 5.92 0.98
CA GLN A 34 -0.05 6.67 2.21
C GLN A 34 -1.36 7.12 2.82
N ALA A 35 -1.45 7.08 4.13
CA ALA A 35 -2.59 7.58 4.88
C ALA A 35 -2.12 8.44 6.03
N VAL A 36 -2.90 9.47 6.33
CA VAL A 36 -2.69 10.32 7.49
C VAL A 36 -3.98 10.32 8.29
N ALA A 37 -3.89 9.98 9.57
CA ALA A 37 -5.00 10.07 10.50
C ALA A 37 -4.74 11.26 11.44
N ALA A 38 -5.75 12.10 11.65
CA ALA A 38 -5.61 13.26 12.50
C ALA A 38 -6.67 13.25 13.58
N LEU A 39 -6.28 13.55 14.81
CA LEU A 39 -7.17 13.66 15.94
C LEU A 39 -6.99 15.03 16.60
N TRP A 40 -8.08 15.75 16.76
CA TRP A 40 -8.12 17.04 17.45
C TRP A 40 -8.94 16.89 18.72
N ASP A 41 -8.33 17.15 19.87
CA ASP A 41 -8.98 17.00 21.19
C ASP A 41 -9.51 18.31 21.76
N GLY A 42 -9.45 19.40 20.98
CA GLY A 42 -9.79 20.73 21.43
C GLY A 42 -8.58 21.61 21.78
N GLU A 43 -7.43 21.00 21.97
CA GLU A 43 -6.19 21.71 22.31
C GLU A 43 -5.02 21.30 21.45
N GLN A 44 -4.88 20.01 21.16
CA GLN A 44 -3.75 19.46 20.40
C GLN A 44 -4.21 18.68 19.18
N LEU A 45 -3.42 18.80 18.14
CA LEU A 45 -3.55 17.98 16.93
C LEU A 45 -2.54 16.85 17.02
N ILE A 46 -3.03 15.61 16.92
CA ILE A 46 -2.22 14.40 16.91
C ILE A 46 -2.33 13.79 15.53
N ILE A 47 -1.22 13.47 14.89
CA ILE A 47 -1.17 12.95 13.54
C ILE A 47 -0.50 11.58 13.53
N GLY A 48 -1.19 10.59 12.97
CA GLY A 48 -0.64 9.27 12.68
C GLY A 48 -0.44 9.09 11.19
N ARG A 49 0.64 8.41 10.80
CA ARG A 49 0.98 8.15 9.40
C ARG A 49 1.15 6.67 9.16
N GLY A 50 0.66 6.21 8.02
CA GLY A 50 0.81 4.84 7.59
C GLY A 50 1.17 4.77 6.12
N GLU A 51 2.01 3.81 5.77
CA GLU A 51 2.44 3.58 4.40
C GLU A 51 2.39 2.09 4.07
N CYS A 52 1.95 1.78 2.85
CA CYS A 52 2.07 0.46 2.26
C CYS A 52 2.85 0.61 0.96
N ARG A 53 4.09 0.14 0.94
CA ARG A 53 4.96 0.20 -0.23
C ARG A 53 4.67 -0.96 -1.15
N GLY A 54 4.91 -0.76 -2.44
CA GLY A 54 4.67 -1.80 -3.42
C GLY A 54 5.06 -1.37 -4.82
N SER A 55 4.42 -1.98 -5.79
CA SER A 55 4.69 -1.71 -7.20
C SER A 55 3.42 -1.82 -8.02
N ILE A 56 3.44 -1.19 -9.20
CA ILE A 56 2.36 -1.29 -10.18
C ILE A 56 2.56 -2.57 -11.01
N ALA A 57 1.50 -3.38 -11.08
CA ALA A 57 1.50 -4.61 -11.85
C ALA A 57 1.59 -4.35 -13.35
N THR A 58 1.99 -5.37 -14.10
CA THR A 58 2.05 -5.31 -15.56
C THR A 58 0.67 -5.37 -16.21
N GLU A 59 -0.32 -5.86 -15.47
CA GLU A 59 -1.72 -5.92 -15.91
C GLU A 59 -2.65 -5.85 -14.73
N SER A 60 -3.89 -5.46 -14.98
CA SER A 60 -4.93 -5.43 -13.96
C SER A 60 -5.31 -6.86 -13.54
N GLN A 61 -5.44 -7.11 -12.24
CA GLN A 61 -5.78 -8.42 -11.68
C GLN A 61 -6.83 -8.26 -10.60
N GLY A 62 -7.92 -9.02 -10.73
CA GLY A 62 -8.95 -9.10 -9.73
C GLY A 62 -9.93 -7.94 -9.71
N GLU A 63 -10.97 -8.07 -8.90
CA GLU A 63 -12.04 -7.08 -8.78
C GLU A 63 -12.31 -6.69 -7.32
N ASN A 64 -11.52 -7.22 -6.40
CA ASN A 64 -11.69 -6.92 -4.98
C ASN A 64 -11.17 -5.52 -4.66
N GLY A 65 -11.72 -4.91 -3.61
CA GLY A 65 -11.31 -3.59 -3.19
C GLY A 65 -11.80 -2.47 -4.09
N PHE A 66 -11.04 -1.40 -4.16
CA PHE A 66 -11.41 -0.19 -4.90
C PHE A 66 -10.15 0.58 -5.34
N GLY A 67 -10.36 1.59 -6.20
CA GLY A 67 -9.28 2.48 -6.64
C GLY A 67 -8.19 1.75 -7.41
N TYR A 68 -6.96 1.84 -6.91
CA TYR A 68 -5.78 1.25 -7.54
C TYR A 68 -5.55 -0.22 -7.17
N ASP A 69 -6.43 -0.82 -6.38
CA ASP A 69 -6.24 -2.20 -5.92
C ASP A 69 -6.00 -3.22 -7.04
N PRO A 70 -6.66 -3.14 -8.20
CA PRO A 70 -6.40 -4.09 -9.28
C PRO A 70 -5.01 -4.02 -9.91
N ILE A 71 -4.26 -2.94 -9.69
CA ILE A 71 -2.93 -2.76 -10.30
C ILE A 71 -1.81 -2.60 -9.28
N PHE A 72 -2.10 -2.64 -7.98
CA PHE A 72 -1.10 -2.46 -6.94
C PHE A 72 -0.71 -3.78 -6.29
N VAL A 73 0.59 -4.12 -6.34
CA VAL A 73 1.16 -5.29 -5.69
C VAL A 73 1.91 -4.81 -4.45
N PRO A 74 1.50 -5.17 -3.23
CA PRO A 74 2.21 -4.75 -2.04
C PRO A 74 3.57 -5.42 -1.94
N ALA A 75 4.57 -4.70 -1.44
CA ALA A 75 5.85 -5.29 -1.07
C ALA A 75 5.63 -6.27 0.09
N ASP A 76 6.40 -7.34 0.11
CA ASP A 76 6.33 -8.33 1.17
C ASP A 76 6.74 -7.70 2.52
N LEU A 77 6.26 -8.29 3.58
CA LEU A 77 6.56 -7.85 4.94
C LEU A 77 7.47 -8.87 5.62
N ASP A 78 8.33 -8.38 6.49
CA ASP A 78 9.12 -9.25 7.37
C ASP A 78 8.26 -9.76 8.54
N GLU A 79 8.86 -10.56 9.43
CA GLU A 79 8.14 -11.14 10.57
C GLU A 79 7.59 -10.07 11.52
N GLY A 80 8.21 -8.91 11.57
CA GLY A 80 7.77 -7.78 12.39
C GLY A 80 6.74 -6.88 11.72
N GLY A 81 6.39 -7.16 10.46
CA GLY A 81 5.42 -6.38 9.69
C GLY A 81 6.00 -5.18 8.94
N ALA A 82 7.33 -5.06 8.87
CA ALA A 82 7.97 -4.00 8.10
C ALA A 82 8.07 -4.35 6.62
N SER A 83 7.92 -3.35 5.76
CA SER A 83 8.02 -3.54 4.31
C SER A 83 9.45 -3.87 3.90
N LEU A 84 9.57 -4.87 3.06
CA LEU A 84 10.85 -5.26 2.44
C LEU A 84 10.99 -4.58 1.07
N ASP A 85 12.16 -4.74 0.46
CA ASP A 85 12.37 -4.29 -0.91
C ASP A 85 11.46 -5.09 -1.86
N PRO A 86 11.02 -4.48 -2.98
CA PRO A 86 10.01 -5.09 -3.85
C PRO A 86 10.36 -6.47 -4.41
N GLU A 87 11.63 -6.82 -4.49
CA GLU A 87 12.07 -8.11 -5.02
C GLU A 87 12.40 -9.13 -3.95
N THR A 88 12.26 -8.77 -2.69
CA THR A 88 12.60 -9.64 -1.56
C THR A 88 11.37 -10.39 -1.09
N LEU A 89 11.45 -11.71 -1.05
CA LEU A 89 10.39 -12.54 -0.50
C LEU A 89 10.40 -12.43 1.02
N GLY A 90 9.26 -12.13 1.61
CA GLY A 90 9.12 -11.94 3.04
C GLY A 90 8.27 -13.03 3.70
N ALA A 91 8.15 -12.93 5.02
CA ALA A 91 7.30 -13.83 5.81
C ALA A 91 5.82 -13.68 5.46
N VAL A 92 5.39 -12.48 5.09
CA VAL A 92 4.02 -12.20 4.64
C VAL A 92 4.10 -11.70 3.20
N SER A 93 3.42 -12.39 2.29
CA SER A 93 3.50 -12.12 0.86
C SER A 93 2.18 -12.37 0.15
N THR A 94 1.89 -11.58 -0.87
CA THR A 94 0.80 -11.87 -1.81
C THR A 94 1.29 -12.69 -3.00
N HIS A 95 2.57 -13.04 -3.01
CA HIS A 95 3.21 -13.77 -4.12
C HIS A 95 3.00 -13.09 -5.49
N GLY A 96 3.12 -11.77 -5.50
CA GLY A 96 2.99 -10.98 -6.72
C GLY A 96 1.57 -10.68 -7.14
N GLN A 97 0.57 -11.01 -6.30
CA GLN A 97 -0.82 -10.69 -6.59
C GLN A 97 -1.16 -9.28 -6.15
N THR A 98 -2.02 -8.63 -6.93
CA THR A 98 -2.53 -7.29 -6.59
C THR A 98 -3.54 -7.35 -5.44
N PHE A 99 -3.81 -6.21 -4.83
CA PHE A 99 -4.88 -6.11 -3.84
C PHE A 99 -6.26 -6.43 -4.43
N GLY A 100 -6.43 -6.26 -5.73
CA GLY A 100 -7.68 -6.66 -6.41
C GLY A 100 -7.84 -8.16 -6.54
N ALA A 101 -6.75 -8.91 -6.51
CA ALA A 101 -6.76 -10.37 -6.66
C ALA A 101 -6.79 -11.13 -5.32
N VAL A 102 -6.40 -10.48 -4.22
CA VAL A 102 -6.37 -11.13 -2.90
C VAL A 102 -7.64 -10.85 -2.10
N ASP A 103 -7.88 -11.68 -1.10
CA ASP A 103 -8.99 -11.51 -0.18
C ASP A 103 -8.80 -10.25 0.70
N VAL A 104 -9.90 -9.65 1.13
CA VAL A 104 -9.89 -8.46 1.98
C VAL A 104 -9.08 -8.68 3.26
N SER A 105 -9.16 -9.88 3.83
CA SER A 105 -8.39 -10.23 5.04
C SER A 105 -6.88 -10.13 4.82
N VAL A 106 -6.40 -10.48 3.63
CA VAL A 106 -4.98 -10.35 3.26
C VAL A 106 -4.61 -8.88 3.13
N LYS A 107 -5.44 -8.10 2.46
CA LYS A 107 -5.23 -6.66 2.29
C LYS A 107 -5.08 -5.94 3.64
N HIS A 108 -5.87 -6.32 4.64
CA HIS A 108 -5.80 -5.72 5.97
C HIS A 108 -4.41 -5.79 6.61
N VAL A 109 -3.68 -6.86 6.37
CA VAL A 109 -2.32 -7.03 6.92
C VAL A 109 -1.37 -5.97 6.39
N PHE A 110 -1.58 -5.52 5.16
CA PHE A 110 -0.75 -4.51 4.49
C PHE A 110 -1.29 -3.08 4.63
N SER A 111 -2.49 -2.90 5.20
CA SER A 111 -3.22 -1.64 5.12
C SER A 111 -2.46 -0.43 5.65
N HIS A 112 -2.32 0.58 4.80
CA HIS A 112 -1.74 1.87 5.16
C HIS A 112 -2.63 2.65 6.12
N ARG A 113 -3.96 2.51 5.98
CA ARG A 113 -4.94 3.15 6.88
C ARG A 113 -4.86 2.58 8.30
N ARG A 114 -4.77 1.27 8.41
CA ARG A 114 -4.58 0.61 9.70
C ARG A 114 -3.28 1.08 10.36
N ARG A 115 -2.20 1.18 9.61
CA ARG A 115 -0.91 1.66 10.11
C ARG A 115 -0.98 3.10 10.59
N ALA A 116 -1.72 3.96 9.90
CA ALA A 116 -1.93 5.34 10.31
C ALA A 116 -2.67 5.42 11.65
N ILE A 117 -3.72 4.63 11.82
CA ILE A 117 -4.47 4.57 13.08
C ILE A 117 -3.62 4.00 14.20
N GLU A 118 -2.86 2.94 13.95
CA GLU A 118 -1.96 2.36 14.95
C GLU A 118 -0.90 3.36 15.40
N ASP A 119 -0.33 4.12 14.47
CA ASP A 119 0.63 5.17 14.77
C ASP A 119 0.00 6.27 15.63
N LEU A 120 -1.23 6.68 15.29
CA LEU A 120 -1.99 7.64 16.07
C LEU A 120 -2.22 7.15 17.50
N LEU A 121 -2.65 5.88 17.65
CA LEU A 121 -2.94 5.30 18.96
C LEU A 121 -1.69 5.17 19.83
N ARG A 122 -0.52 4.92 19.25
CA ARG A 122 0.73 4.88 19.99
C ARG A 122 1.10 6.22 20.60
N GLN A 123 0.61 7.32 20.02
CA GLN A 123 0.88 8.66 20.52
C GLN A 123 -0.09 9.11 21.60
N LEU A 124 -1.20 8.39 21.78
CA LEU A 124 -2.19 8.72 22.80
C LEU A 124 -1.82 8.08 24.14
N PRO A 125 -1.99 8.81 25.26
CA PRO A 125 -1.87 8.17 26.57
C PRO A 125 -3.05 7.23 26.79
N LEU A 126 -2.75 5.94 26.95
CA LEU A 126 -3.78 4.94 27.20
C LEU A 126 -4.15 4.94 28.69
N PRO A 127 -5.45 4.72 29.01
CA PRO A 127 -5.86 4.59 30.42
C PRO A 127 -5.05 3.49 31.10
N GLY A 128 -4.40 3.82 32.22
CA GLY A 128 -3.56 2.90 32.94
C GLY A 128 -2.18 2.66 32.37
N ALA A 129 -1.90 3.13 31.15
CA ALA A 129 -0.59 3.03 30.56
C ALA A 129 0.27 4.23 30.96
N GLY A 130 1.44 3.99 31.50
CA GLY A 130 2.33 5.05 31.95
C GLY A 130 2.04 5.57 33.37
N ASP A 131 1.15 4.94 34.04
CA ASP A 131 0.88 5.23 35.46
C ASP A 131 1.93 4.63 36.36
#